data_7c3d69ee8e79797155e56b54944937b0
#
_entry.id   7c3d69ee8e79797155e56b54944937b0
#
_cell.length_a   1.000
_cell.length_b   1.000
_cell.length_c   1.000
_cell.angle_alpha   90.00
_cell.angle_beta   90.00
_cell.angle_gamma   90.00
#
_symmetry.space_group_name_H-M   'P 1'
#
loop_
_entity.id
_entity.type
_entity.pdbx_description
1 polymer ?
#
loop_
_entity_poly.entity_id
_entity_poly.type
_entity_poly.pdbx_seq_one_letter_code
_entity_poly.pdbx_strand_id
1 'polypeptide(L)'
;MIKNKNIYRKEETLMAQLWGGRFTKETDQLVYNFNASISFDQKFYKQDIRGSIAHVTMLASVGVLTEEERDQIIDGLKGISKDIQTGAVEITSEYEDIHSFVEANLIDRIGDVGKKLHTGRSRNDQVALDMKLYTRDEIVDIKYLLKELMETLHRIMKEHIDTFMPGFTHLQKAQPVTLAHHVGAYMEMFKRDYSRLTDIYDRMNYCPLGAGALAGTTYPLDREQTASLLNFYGPTLNLSLIHI
;
A
#
# COMPACT_ATOMS: atom_id res chain seq x y z
N MET A 1 58.25 8.49 -17.35
CA MET A 1 56.92 9.14 -17.41
C MET A 1 55.93 8.15 -17.98
N ILE A 2 55.25 7.38 -17.12
CA ILE A 2 54.25 6.41 -17.52
C ILE A 2 52.91 7.00 -17.12
N LYS A 3 52.06 7.34 -18.10
CA LYS A 3 50.72 7.85 -17.90
C LYS A 3 49.80 6.68 -17.60
N ASN A 4 49.32 6.58 -16.33
CA ASN A 4 48.20 5.75 -15.95
C ASN A 4 46.93 6.22 -16.66
N LYS A 5 46.41 5.38 -17.55
CA LYS A 5 45.04 5.50 -18.05
C LYS A 5 44.18 4.68 -17.12
N ASN A 6 43.51 5.33 -16.16
CA ASN A 6 42.37 4.77 -15.45
C ASN A 6 41.21 4.61 -16.45
N ILE A 7 40.99 3.39 -16.87
CA ILE A 7 39.78 2.99 -17.61
C ILE A 7 38.72 2.74 -16.55
N TYR A 8 37.90 3.76 -16.29
CA TYR A 8 36.62 3.52 -15.59
C TYR A 8 35.74 2.74 -16.57
N ARG A 9 35.62 1.43 -16.35
CA ARG A 9 34.52 0.66 -16.86
C ARG A 9 33.27 1.22 -16.16
N LYS A 10 32.42 1.94 -16.89
CA LYS A 10 31.01 2.04 -16.55
C LYS A 10 30.47 0.64 -16.62
N GLU A 11 30.24 0.00 -15.49
CA GLU A 11 29.30 -1.12 -15.40
C GLU A 11 27.95 -0.52 -15.78
N GLU A 12 27.46 -0.89 -16.96
CA GLU A 12 26.09 -0.65 -17.36
C GLU A 12 25.25 -1.39 -16.32
N THR A 13 24.53 -0.62 -15.51
CA THR A 13 23.56 -1.15 -14.55
C THR A 13 22.47 -1.81 -15.38
N LEU A 14 22.56 -3.14 -15.56
CA LEU A 14 21.45 -3.91 -16.11
C LEU A 14 20.25 -3.61 -15.23
N MET A 15 19.19 -3.05 -15.80
CA MET A 15 17.92 -2.90 -15.12
C MET A 15 17.50 -4.28 -14.60
N ALA A 16 17.32 -4.39 -13.29
CA ALA A 16 17.02 -5.65 -12.62
C ALA A 16 15.61 -6.11 -12.99
N GLN A 17 15.47 -6.77 -14.14
CA GLN A 17 14.24 -7.46 -14.50
C GLN A 17 14.18 -8.79 -13.75
N LEU A 18 13.29 -8.90 -12.77
CA LEU A 18 13.02 -10.13 -12.03
C LEU A 18 12.30 -11.19 -12.88
N TRP A 19 11.85 -10.82 -14.08
CA TRP A 19 11.16 -11.69 -15.03
C TRP A 19 11.73 -11.48 -16.43
N GLY A 20 12.04 -12.54 -17.17
CA GLY A 20 12.65 -12.37 -18.49
C GLY A 20 13.03 -13.68 -19.18
N GLY A 21 12.81 -14.83 -18.56
CA GLY A 21 13.39 -16.14 -18.91
C GLY A 21 13.44 -16.58 -20.37
N ARG A 22 12.60 -16.04 -21.25
CA ARG A 22 12.60 -16.34 -22.70
C ARG A 22 13.00 -15.15 -23.58
N PHE A 23 13.11 -13.95 -23.00
CA PHE A 23 13.41 -12.73 -23.72
C PHE A 23 14.89 -12.43 -23.61
N THR A 24 15.58 -12.25 -24.77
CA THR A 24 17.00 -11.98 -24.85
C THR A 24 17.28 -10.53 -25.29
N LYS A 25 16.23 -9.77 -25.61
CA LYS A 25 16.32 -8.35 -25.98
C LYS A 25 15.96 -7.48 -24.78
N GLU A 26 16.66 -6.38 -24.62
CA GLU A 26 16.28 -5.32 -23.68
C GLU A 26 14.89 -4.78 -24.02
N THR A 27 14.11 -4.45 -22.99
CA THR A 27 12.80 -3.82 -23.16
C THR A 27 12.99 -2.41 -23.70
N ASP A 28 12.22 -2.04 -24.71
CA ASP A 28 12.19 -0.66 -25.20
C ASP A 28 11.85 0.31 -24.08
N GLN A 29 12.58 1.43 -23.98
CA GLN A 29 12.41 2.39 -22.88
C GLN A 29 11.00 2.97 -22.81
N LEU A 30 10.32 3.15 -23.95
CA LEU A 30 8.95 3.63 -23.99
C LEU A 30 7.98 2.61 -23.34
N VAL A 31 8.19 1.33 -23.65
CA VAL A 31 7.38 0.22 -23.07
C VAL A 31 7.66 0.11 -21.58
N TYR A 32 8.92 0.22 -21.15
CA TYR A 32 9.29 0.23 -19.74
C TYR A 32 8.59 1.37 -18.99
N ASN A 33 8.70 2.60 -19.49
CA ASN A 33 8.10 3.78 -18.87
C ASN A 33 6.56 3.70 -18.83
N PHE A 34 5.95 3.08 -19.85
CA PHE A 34 4.50 2.89 -19.90
C PHE A 34 4.00 1.91 -18.84
N ASN A 35 4.78 0.85 -18.58
CA ASN A 35 4.43 -0.18 -17.61
C ASN A 35 4.82 0.17 -16.17
N ALA A 36 5.84 1.02 -15.99
CA ALA A 36 6.36 1.35 -14.67
C ALA A 36 5.33 2.06 -13.79
N SER A 37 5.13 1.56 -12.57
CA SER A 37 4.21 2.12 -11.57
C SER A 37 4.92 2.80 -10.40
N ILE A 38 6.25 2.71 -10.32
CA ILE A 38 7.05 3.21 -9.17
C ILE A 38 6.76 4.68 -8.82
N SER A 39 6.42 5.52 -9.79
CA SER A 39 6.14 6.94 -9.59
C SER A 39 4.93 7.20 -8.66
N PHE A 40 3.99 6.27 -8.58
CA PHE A 40 2.80 6.41 -7.74
C PHE A 40 2.69 5.30 -6.68
N ASP A 41 3.19 4.09 -6.91
CA ASP A 41 3.10 2.98 -5.98
C ASP A 41 4.14 3.04 -4.84
N GLN A 42 5.21 3.84 -4.98
CA GLN A 42 6.15 4.11 -3.88
C GLN A 42 5.48 4.59 -2.59
N LYS A 43 4.25 5.13 -2.66
CA LYS A 43 3.50 5.61 -1.50
C LYS A 43 3.19 4.51 -0.50
N PHE A 44 3.02 3.28 -0.96
CA PHE A 44 2.65 2.16 -0.09
C PHE A 44 3.79 1.17 0.21
N TYR A 45 5.06 1.63 0.11
CA TYR A 45 6.20 0.79 0.51
C TYR A 45 6.07 0.20 1.92
N LYS A 46 5.44 0.94 2.85
CA LYS A 46 5.20 0.47 4.22
C LYS A 46 4.23 -0.70 4.26
N GLN A 47 3.22 -0.66 3.41
CA GLN A 47 2.22 -1.69 3.29
C GLN A 47 2.81 -2.95 2.64
N ASP A 48 3.62 -2.80 1.61
CA ASP A 48 4.36 -3.91 0.98
C ASP A 48 5.28 -4.62 1.98
N ILE A 49 6.07 -3.85 2.75
CA ILE A 49 6.93 -4.41 3.79
C ILE A 49 6.11 -5.10 4.88
N ARG A 50 4.99 -4.50 5.33
CA ARG A 50 4.10 -5.11 6.33
C ARG A 50 3.47 -6.40 5.83
N GLY A 51 3.01 -6.43 4.59
CA GLY A 51 2.48 -7.62 3.92
C GLY A 51 3.53 -8.71 3.78
N SER A 52 4.74 -8.34 3.38
CA SER A 52 5.88 -9.23 3.24
C SER A 52 6.32 -9.85 4.57
N ILE A 53 6.33 -9.09 5.67
CA ILE A 53 6.62 -9.61 7.02
C ILE A 53 5.56 -10.64 7.45
N ALA A 54 4.27 -10.38 7.22
CA ALA A 54 3.23 -11.34 7.54
C ALA A 54 3.36 -12.61 6.69
N HIS A 55 3.70 -12.47 5.42
CA HIS A 55 3.90 -13.60 4.51
C HIS A 55 5.03 -14.53 4.94
N VAL A 56 6.22 -13.99 5.23
CA VAL A 56 7.35 -14.83 5.66
C VAL A 56 7.14 -15.44 7.04
N THR A 57 6.41 -14.77 7.93
CA THR A 57 5.99 -15.32 9.22
C THR A 57 5.11 -16.55 9.01
N MET A 58 4.16 -16.48 8.10
CA MET A 58 3.31 -17.61 7.73
C MET A 58 4.11 -18.72 7.05
N LEU A 59 5.02 -18.40 6.10
CA LEU A 59 5.85 -19.40 5.42
C LEU A 59 6.72 -20.22 6.39
N ALA A 60 7.23 -19.59 7.44
CA ALA A 60 7.98 -20.29 8.48
C ALA A 60 7.06 -21.20 9.31
N SER A 61 5.87 -20.75 9.68
CA SER A 61 4.94 -21.56 10.47
C SER A 61 4.45 -22.82 9.77
N VAL A 62 4.39 -22.81 8.43
CA VAL A 62 4.04 -23.99 7.63
C VAL A 62 5.26 -24.80 7.14
N GLY A 63 6.47 -24.47 7.62
CA GLY A 63 7.70 -25.21 7.35
C GLY A 63 8.30 -25.01 5.95
N VAL A 64 7.90 -23.96 5.24
CA VAL A 64 8.49 -23.57 3.94
C VAL A 64 9.80 -22.82 4.12
N LEU A 65 9.90 -22.01 5.18
CA LEU A 65 11.13 -21.34 5.62
C LEU A 65 11.54 -21.86 6.99
N THR A 66 12.84 -21.75 7.31
CA THR A 66 13.30 -21.93 8.69
C THR A 66 13.00 -20.66 9.50
N GLU A 67 13.05 -20.78 10.84
CA GLU A 67 12.92 -19.65 11.76
C GLU A 67 14.02 -18.61 11.52
N GLU A 68 15.25 -19.06 11.28
CA GLU A 68 16.41 -18.21 11.02
C GLU A 68 16.26 -17.45 9.70
N GLU A 69 15.77 -18.08 8.65
CA GLU A 69 15.51 -17.44 7.36
C GLU A 69 14.40 -16.38 7.47
N ARG A 70 13.32 -16.70 8.19
CA ARG A 70 12.25 -15.73 8.51
C ARG A 70 12.81 -14.49 9.20
N ASP A 71 13.57 -14.69 10.28
CA ASP A 71 14.09 -13.59 11.09
C ASP A 71 15.06 -12.73 10.28
N GLN A 72 15.91 -13.33 9.47
CA GLN A 72 16.82 -12.64 8.58
C GLN A 72 16.08 -11.79 7.54
N ILE A 73 15.02 -12.30 6.94
CA ILE A 73 14.19 -11.55 5.99
C ILE A 73 13.45 -10.40 6.70
N ILE A 74 12.86 -10.64 7.87
CA ILE A 74 12.15 -9.61 8.63
C ILE A 74 13.11 -8.48 9.03
N ASP A 75 14.29 -8.78 9.51
CA ASP A 75 15.27 -7.75 9.89
C ASP A 75 15.76 -6.96 8.66
N GLY A 76 15.96 -7.63 7.53
CA GLY A 76 16.26 -6.98 6.26
C GLY A 76 15.17 -6.01 5.82
N LEU A 77 13.91 -6.43 5.86
CA LEU A 77 12.74 -5.59 5.50
C LEU A 77 12.57 -4.39 6.44
N LYS A 78 12.72 -4.59 7.75
CA LYS A 78 12.70 -3.50 8.73
C LYS A 78 13.83 -2.50 8.50
N GLY A 79 15.03 -3.00 8.15
CA GLY A 79 16.16 -2.16 7.79
C GLY A 79 15.87 -1.29 6.56
N ILE A 80 15.31 -1.86 5.49
CA ILE A 80 14.90 -1.13 4.29
C ILE A 80 13.88 -0.04 4.63
N SER A 81 12.84 -0.40 5.40
CA SER A 81 11.84 0.58 5.84
C SER A 81 12.46 1.77 6.58
N LYS A 82 13.40 1.50 7.48
CA LYS A 82 14.13 2.53 8.23
C LYS A 82 14.97 3.40 7.32
N ASP A 83 15.69 2.80 6.37
CA ASP A 83 16.57 3.53 5.46
C ASP A 83 15.78 4.46 4.53
N ILE A 84 14.61 4.03 4.03
CA ILE A 84 13.69 4.88 3.27
C ILE A 84 13.19 6.04 4.14
N GLN A 85 12.75 5.76 5.38
CA GLN A 85 12.24 6.79 6.29
C GLN A 85 13.26 7.86 6.65
N THR A 86 14.53 7.47 6.77
CA THR A 86 15.63 8.38 7.12
C THR A 86 16.26 9.06 5.91
N GLY A 87 15.85 8.69 4.68
CA GLY A 87 16.45 9.18 3.44
C GLY A 87 17.82 8.59 3.15
N ALA A 88 18.22 7.51 3.85
CA ALA A 88 19.48 6.80 3.57
C ALA A 88 19.42 6.01 2.25
N VAL A 89 18.22 5.59 1.85
CA VAL A 89 17.93 4.97 0.56
C VAL A 89 16.80 5.74 -0.09
N GLU A 90 17.01 6.16 -1.33
CA GLU A 90 16.02 6.85 -2.15
C GLU A 90 15.34 5.86 -3.10
N ILE A 91 14.02 5.97 -3.24
CA ILE A 91 13.26 5.17 -4.21
C ILE A 91 13.44 5.81 -5.59
N THR A 92 14.05 5.08 -6.51
CA THR A 92 14.41 5.58 -7.85
C THR A 92 13.55 4.96 -8.94
N SER A 93 13.47 5.64 -10.09
CA SER A 93 12.76 5.15 -11.29
C SER A 93 13.49 4.05 -12.06
N GLU A 94 14.59 3.52 -11.53
CA GLU A 94 15.31 2.37 -12.10
C GLU A 94 14.56 1.06 -11.94
N TYR A 95 13.57 1.03 -11.03
CA TYR A 95 12.70 -0.11 -10.78
C TYR A 95 11.31 0.08 -11.39
N GLU A 96 10.70 -0.99 -11.86
CA GLU A 96 9.37 -0.96 -12.47
C GLU A 96 8.30 -0.61 -11.44
N ASP A 97 8.38 -1.19 -10.25
CA ASP A 97 7.43 -1.03 -9.15
C ASP A 97 8.11 -1.06 -7.77
N ILE A 98 7.38 -0.66 -6.73
CA ILE A 98 7.88 -0.62 -5.35
C ILE A 98 8.25 -2.03 -4.85
N HIS A 99 7.57 -3.05 -5.30
CA HIS A 99 7.81 -4.42 -4.90
C HIS A 99 9.16 -4.93 -5.40
N SER A 100 9.49 -4.64 -6.67
CA SER A 100 10.81 -4.93 -7.26
C SER A 100 11.91 -4.17 -6.56
N PHE A 101 11.67 -2.92 -6.19
CA PHE A 101 12.60 -2.11 -5.40
C PHE A 101 12.88 -2.75 -4.04
N VAL A 102 11.85 -3.12 -3.29
CA VAL A 102 11.99 -3.73 -1.95
C VAL A 102 12.69 -5.08 -2.05
N GLU A 103 12.29 -5.92 -3.02
CA GLU A 103 12.89 -7.24 -3.23
C GLU A 103 14.36 -7.17 -3.61
N ALA A 104 14.75 -6.27 -4.54
CA ALA A 104 16.14 -6.08 -4.94
C ALA A 104 17.01 -5.60 -3.76
N ASN A 105 16.56 -4.58 -3.02
CA ASN A 105 17.26 -4.09 -1.83
C ASN A 105 17.38 -5.17 -0.75
N LEU A 106 16.38 -6.04 -0.61
CA LEU A 106 16.44 -7.16 0.32
C LEU A 106 17.51 -8.18 -0.10
N ILE A 107 17.52 -8.56 -1.39
CA ILE A 107 18.51 -9.50 -1.93
C ILE A 107 19.94 -8.93 -1.79
N ASP A 108 20.14 -7.65 -2.08
CA ASP A 108 21.44 -7.00 -1.92
C ASP A 108 21.92 -7.02 -0.46
N ARG A 109 20.99 -6.94 0.49
CA ARG A 109 21.28 -6.89 1.93
C ARG A 109 21.55 -8.26 2.55
N ILE A 110 20.78 -9.30 2.19
CA ILE A 110 20.81 -10.61 2.83
C ILE A 110 21.11 -11.77 1.88
N GLY A 111 21.39 -11.51 0.61
CA GLY A 111 21.75 -12.50 -0.40
C GLY A 111 20.58 -13.41 -0.81
N ASP A 112 20.90 -14.67 -1.14
CA ASP A 112 19.93 -15.61 -1.71
C ASP A 112 18.72 -15.92 -0.80
N VAL A 113 18.84 -15.73 0.50
CA VAL A 113 17.71 -15.88 1.43
C VAL A 113 16.60 -14.88 1.10
N GLY A 114 16.96 -13.66 0.64
CA GLY A 114 15.99 -12.64 0.21
C GLY A 114 15.09 -13.08 -0.94
N LYS A 115 15.58 -13.93 -1.84
CA LYS A 115 14.79 -14.47 -2.96
C LYS A 115 13.64 -15.37 -2.51
N LYS A 116 13.72 -15.96 -1.32
CA LYS A 116 12.68 -16.82 -0.75
C LYS A 116 11.43 -16.06 -0.34
N LEU A 117 11.50 -14.72 -0.20
CA LEU A 117 10.35 -13.87 0.10
C LEU A 117 9.19 -14.06 -0.87
N HIS A 118 9.48 -14.31 -2.16
CA HIS A 118 8.45 -14.44 -3.20
C HIS A 118 7.78 -15.82 -3.26
N THR A 119 8.19 -16.78 -2.42
CA THR A 119 7.69 -18.15 -2.45
C THR A 119 6.18 -18.23 -2.24
N GLY A 120 5.46 -18.89 -3.14
CA GLY A 120 4.00 -19.08 -3.06
C GLY A 120 3.17 -17.80 -3.27
N ARG A 121 3.77 -16.72 -3.75
CA ARG A 121 3.14 -15.41 -3.98
C ARG A 121 3.17 -15.05 -5.47
N SER A 122 2.17 -14.29 -5.91
CA SER A 122 2.18 -13.61 -7.20
C SER A 122 2.27 -12.10 -6.99
N ARG A 123 2.79 -11.36 -7.96
CA ARG A 123 2.71 -9.90 -7.96
C ARG A 123 1.25 -9.43 -7.85
N ASN A 124 0.30 -10.17 -8.43
CA ASN A 124 -1.12 -9.80 -8.44
C ASN A 124 -1.74 -9.79 -7.04
N ASP A 125 -1.57 -10.84 -6.23
CA ASP A 125 -2.14 -10.88 -4.87
C ASP A 125 -1.37 -9.98 -3.91
N GLN A 126 -0.08 -9.73 -4.15
CA GLN A 126 0.74 -8.77 -3.43
C GLN A 126 0.24 -7.34 -3.65
N VAL A 127 0.10 -6.89 -4.89
CA VAL A 127 -0.39 -5.54 -5.21
C VAL A 127 -1.80 -5.33 -4.67
N ALA A 128 -2.70 -6.32 -4.80
CA ALA A 128 -4.06 -6.25 -4.28
C ALA A 128 -4.07 -6.12 -2.74
N LEU A 129 -3.16 -6.83 -2.04
CA LEU A 129 -2.98 -6.68 -0.60
C LEU A 129 -2.57 -5.26 -0.22
N ASP A 130 -1.52 -4.75 -0.88
CA ASP A 130 -0.93 -3.47 -0.53
C ASP A 130 -1.89 -2.31 -0.77
N MET A 131 -2.64 -2.36 -1.87
CA MET A 131 -3.73 -1.41 -2.14
C MET A 131 -4.82 -1.46 -1.07
N LYS A 132 -5.20 -2.64 -0.58
CA LYS A 132 -6.17 -2.75 0.52
C LYS A 132 -5.62 -2.22 1.83
N LEU A 133 -4.38 -2.56 2.16
CA LEU A 133 -3.72 -2.04 3.37
C LEU A 133 -3.58 -0.53 3.33
N TYR A 134 -3.12 0.03 2.20
CA TYR A 134 -2.99 1.47 2.00
C TYR A 134 -4.34 2.18 2.11
N THR A 135 -5.35 1.71 1.37
CA THR A 135 -6.70 2.30 1.41
C THR A 135 -7.30 2.22 2.81
N ARG A 136 -7.06 1.14 3.55
CA ARG A 136 -7.51 0.98 4.92
C ARG A 136 -6.88 2.02 5.86
N ASP A 137 -5.58 2.24 5.73
CA ASP A 137 -4.86 3.23 6.52
C ASP A 137 -5.38 4.66 6.19
N GLU A 138 -5.54 5.00 4.90
CA GLU A 138 -6.10 6.28 4.44
C GLU A 138 -7.55 6.52 4.92
N ILE A 139 -8.39 5.46 4.93
CA ILE A 139 -9.75 5.57 5.47
C ILE A 139 -9.73 5.93 6.96
N VAL A 140 -8.84 5.35 7.74
CA VAL A 140 -8.70 5.66 9.17
C VAL A 140 -8.33 7.13 9.35
N ASP A 141 -7.35 7.62 8.59
CA ASP A 141 -6.88 9.00 8.66
C ASP A 141 -7.97 9.99 8.20
N ILE A 142 -8.65 9.72 7.10
CA ILE A 142 -9.77 10.56 6.63
C ILE A 142 -10.92 10.58 7.65
N LYS A 143 -11.26 9.44 8.25
CA LYS A 143 -12.31 9.38 9.29
C LYS A 143 -11.92 10.21 10.52
N TYR A 144 -10.64 10.19 10.90
CA TYR A 144 -10.13 11.03 11.97
C TYR A 144 -10.31 12.53 11.63
N LEU A 145 -9.86 12.97 10.45
CA LEU A 145 -10.00 14.35 10.00
C LEU A 145 -11.46 14.80 9.87
N LEU A 146 -12.35 13.92 9.39
CA LEU A 146 -13.79 14.21 9.35
C LEU A 146 -14.38 14.40 10.75
N LYS A 147 -13.94 13.61 11.73
CA LYS A 147 -14.37 13.76 13.11
C LYS A 147 -13.94 15.11 13.68
N GLU A 148 -12.69 15.52 13.51
CA GLU A 148 -12.15 16.82 13.92
C GLU A 148 -12.95 17.98 13.29
N LEU A 149 -13.27 17.85 11.98
CA LEU A 149 -14.09 18.83 11.27
C LEU A 149 -15.51 18.91 11.87
N MET A 150 -16.16 17.76 12.09
CA MET A 150 -17.51 17.71 12.66
C MET A 150 -17.55 18.27 14.09
N GLU A 151 -16.53 18.02 14.92
CA GLU A 151 -16.41 18.61 16.25
C GLU A 151 -16.28 20.15 16.18
N THR A 152 -15.52 20.66 15.21
CA THR A 152 -15.41 22.10 14.94
C THR A 152 -16.75 22.72 14.52
N LEU A 153 -17.46 22.08 13.58
CA LEU A 153 -18.78 22.52 13.15
C LEU A 153 -19.79 22.49 14.30
N HIS A 154 -19.75 21.45 15.13
CA HIS A 154 -20.59 21.35 16.32
C HIS A 154 -20.36 22.49 17.31
N ARG A 155 -19.10 22.88 17.54
CA ARG A 155 -18.75 24.03 18.40
C ARG A 155 -19.32 25.31 17.82
N ILE A 156 -19.15 25.58 16.54
CA ILE A 156 -19.72 26.74 15.85
C ILE A 156 -21.27 26.76 15.98
N MET A 157 -21.92 25.63 15.81
CA MET A 157 -23.37 25.52 15.96
C MET A 157 -23.81 25.91 17.37
N LYS A 158 -23.10 25.46 18.42
CA LYS A 158 -23.43 25.80 19.80
C LYS A 158 -23.26 27.30 20.11
N GLU A 159 -22.21 27.91 19.56
CA GLU A 159 -21.91 29.34 19.75
C GLU A 159 -22.92 30.25 19.01
N HIS A 160 -23.57 29.76 17.93
CA HIS A 160 -24.38 30.56 17.03
C HIS A 160 -25.83 30.06 16.89
N ILE A 161 -26.35 29.43 17.95
CA ILE A 161 -27.72 28.90 17.93
C ILE A 161 -28.78 29.98 17.72
N ASP A 162 -28.52 31.19 18.25
CA ASP A 162 -29.41 32.36 18.18
C ASP A 162 -28.91 33.41 17.18
N THR A 163 -27.92 33.14 16.37
CA THR A 163 -27.41 34.06 15.36
C THR A 163 -28.25 33.97 14.09
N PHE A 164 -29.15 34.91 13.87
CA PHE A 164 -30.04 34.97 12.71
C PHE A 164 -29.33 35.50 11.46
N MET A 165 -29.61 34.88 10.34
CA MET A 165 -29.13 35.29 9.02
C MET A 165 -30.25 35.11 7.95
N PRO A 166 -30.20 35.81 6.81
CA PRO A 166 -31.14 35.58 5.74
C PRO A 166 -30.83 34.26 5.02
N GLY A 167 -31.82 33.39 4.88
CA GLY A 167 -31.80 32.31 3.92
C GLY A 167 -32.10 32.82 2.52
N PHE A 168 -31.58 32.14 1.50
CA PHE A 168 -31.71 32.49 0.09
C PHE A 168 -32.26 31.33 -0.71
N THR A 169 -33.16 31.66 -1.67
CA THR A 169 -33.55 30.75 -2.76
C THR A 169 -33.51 31.54 -4.06
N HIS A 170 -33.00 30.97 -5.13
CA HIS A 170 -32.87 31.63 -6.44
C HIS A 170 -32.19 33.01 -6.35
N LEU A 171 -31.17 33.17 -5.51
CA LEU A 171 -30.49 34.44 -5.23
C LEU A 171 -31.38 35.55 -4.62
N GLN A 172 -32.57 35.19 -4.16
CA GLN A 172 -33.51 36.09 -3.48
C GLN A 172 -33.53 35.77 -1.98
N LYS A 173 -33.69 36.81 -1.15
CA LYS A 173 -33.95 36.66 0.28
C LYS A 173 -35.25 35.89 0.50
N ALA A 174 -35.16 34.81 1.26
CA ALA A 174 -36.28 33.96 1.63
C ALA A 174 -36.59 34.09 3.13
N GLN A 175 -36.65 32.98 3.83
CA GLN A 175 -36.92 32.98 5.27
C GLN A 175 -35.64 33.19 6.10
N PRO A 176 -35.74 33.73 7.33
CA PRO A 176 -34.64 33.77 8.27
C PRO A 176 -34.27 32.36 8.71
N VAL A 177 -32.97 32.13 8.87
CA VAL A 177 -32.38 30.89 9.43
C VAL A 177 -31.35 31.25 10.49
N THR A 178 -30.96 30.33 11.33
CA THR A 178 -29.81 30.55 12.20
C THR A 178 -28.52 30.05 11.54
N LEU A 179 -27.38 30.62 11.91
CA LEU A 179 -26.10 30.18 11.44
C LEU A 179 -25.87 28.71 11.86
N ALA A 180 -26.30 28.31 13.06
CA ALA A 180 -26.27 26.92 13.52
C ALA A 180 -27.03 26.00 12.57
N HIS A 181 -28.22 26.35 12.11
CA HIS A 181 -28.98 25.55 11.15
C HIS A 181 -28.25 25.41 9.81
N HIS A 182 -27.67 26.50 9.29
CA HIS A 182 -26.88 26.47 8.05
C HIS A 182 -25.66 25.56 8.16
N VAL A 183 -24.85 25.72 9.22
CA VAL A 183 -23.67 24.90 9.47
C VAL A 183 -24.02 23.42 9.73
N GLY A 184 -25.18 23.20 10.40
CA GLY A 184 -25.69 21.85 10.67
C GLY A 184 -25.94 21.02 9.41
N ALA A 185 -26.30 21.65 8.30
CA ALA A 185 -26.47 20.96 7.02
C ALA A 185 -25.16 20.31 6.56
N TYR A 186 -24.02 20.99 6.68
CA TYR A 186 -22.69 20.43 6.35
C TYR A 186 -22.30 19.32 7.31
N MET A 187 -22.56 19.49 8.61
CA MET A 187 -22.29 18.43 9.58
C MET A 187 -23.03 17.13 9.23
N GLU A 188 -24.30 17.22 8.82
CA GLU A 188 -25.07 16.03 8.40
C GLU A 188 -24.55 15.42 7.07
N MET A 189 -23.96 16.21 6.18
CA MET A 189 -23.28 15.70 4.98
C MET A 189 -22.04 14.88 5.37
N PHE A 190 -21.16 15.43 6.20
CA PHE A 190 -19.93 14.74 6.64
C PHE A 190 -20.22 13.49 7.50
N LYS A 191 -21.30 13.50 8.26
CA LYS A 191 -21.79 12.32 8.98
C LYS A 191 -22.12 11.15 8.04
N ARG A 192 -22.76 11.45 6.90
CA ARG A 192 -23.05 10.44 5.87
C ARG A 192 -21.76 9.97 5.19
N ASP A 193 -20.78 10.86 4.95
CA ASP A 193 -19.48 10.47 4.39
C ASP A 193 -18.68 9.59 5.33
N TYR A 194 -18.69 9.89 6.62
CA TYR A 194 -18.08 9.03 7.65
C TYR A 194 -18.70 7.62 7.66
N SER A 195 -20.03 7.52 7.52
CA SER A 195 -20.73 6.24 7.43
C SER A 195 -20.35 5.46 6.17
N ARG A 196 -20.25 6.14 5.01
CA ARG A 196 -19.77 5.50 3.76
C ARG A 196 -18.37 4.95 3.87
N LEU A 197 -17.45 5.70 4.48
CA LEU A 197 -16.08 5.24 4.72
C LEU A 197 -16.02 4.03 5.65
N THR A 198 -16.91 3.96 6.63
CA THR A 198 -17.03 2.79 7.51
C THR A 198 -17.49 1.56 6.72
N ASP A 199 -18.52 1.70 5.89
CA ASP A 199 -19.03 0.61 5.05
C ASP A 199 -17.97 0.13 4.02
N ILE A 200 -17.21 1.06 3.41
CA ILE A 200 -16.11 0.71 2.51
C ILE A 200 -15.03 -0.09 3.25
N TYR A 201 -14.62 0.36 4.44
CA TYR A 201 -13.64 -0.33 5.26
C TYR A 201 -14.06 -1.78 5.53
N ASP A 202 -15.29 -1.98 5.98
CA ASP A 202 -15.81 -3.30 6.34
C ASP A 202 -15.86 -4.24 5.12
N ARG A 203 -16.32 -3.75 3.97
CA ARG A 203 -16.41 -4.54 2.73
C ARG A 203 -15.06 -4.92 2.17
N MET A 204 -14.06 -4.05 2.26
CA MET A 204 -12.74 -4.30 1.69
C MET A 204 -11.82 -5.09 2.62
N ASN A 205 -12.15 -5.24 3.91
CA ASN A 205 -11.27 -5.78 4.94
C ASN A 205 -11.15 -7.31 4.90
N TYR A 206 -10.85 -7.87 3.71
CA TYR A 206 -10.54 -9.28 3.48
C TYR A 206 -9.21 -9.42 2.74
N CYS A 207 -8.36 -10.32 3.25
CA CYS A 207 -6.98 -10.51 2.79
C CYS A 207 -6.91 -11.27 1.47
N PRO A 208 -6.37 -10.70 0.38
CA PRO A 208 -6.21 -11.40 -0.89
C PRO A 208 -4.95 -12.26 -0.93
N LEU A 209 -3.95 -12.06 -0.07
CA LEU A 209 -2.66 -12.71 -0.13
C LEU A 209 -2.81 -14.23 0.00
N GLY A 210 -2.07 -14.96 -0.83
CA GLY A 210 -2.17 -16.41 -0.98
C GLY A 210 -3.18 -16.87 -2.03
N ALA A 211 -3.93 -15.93 -2.68
CA ALA A 211 -4.75 -16.26 -3.84
C ALA A 211 -3.91 -16.53 -5.10
N GLY A 212 -2.65 -16.11 -5.11
CA GLY A 212 -1.80 -16.17 -6.28
C GLY A 212 -2.32 -15.27 -7.41
N ALA A 213 -2.03 -15.63 -8.67
CA ALA A 213 -2.52 -14.87 -9.81
C ALA A 213 -4.02 -15.10 -10.06
N LEU A 214 -4.54 -16.31 -9.82
CA LEU A 214 -5.96 -16.63 -10.08
C LEU A 214 -6.57 -17.73 -9.19
N ALA A 215 -5.85 -18.78 -8.80
CA ALA A 215 -6.45 -19.97 -8.18
C ALA A 215 -5.61 -20.54 -7.00
N GLY A 216 -4.78 -19.73 -6.39
CA GLY A 216 -3.90 -20.17 -5.29
C GLY A 216 -2.60 -20.79 -5.77
N THR A 217 -2.00 -21.61 -4.92
CA THR A 217 -0.69 -22.23 -5.11
C THR A 217 -0.70 -23.67 -4.55
N THR A 218 0.27 -24.50 -4.96
CA THR A 218 0.50 -25.83 -4.41
C THR A 218 1.27 -25.82 -3.07
N TYR A 219 1.79 -24.67 -2.64
CA TYR A 219 2.39 -24.52 -1.32
C TYR A 219 1.30 -24.57 -0.22
N PRO A 220 1.61 -25.12 0.96
CA PRO A 220 0.64 -25.26 2.05
C PRO A 220 0.45 -23.95 2.82
N LEU A 221 0.05 -22.88 2.14
CA LEU A 221 -0.09 -21.55 2.73
C LEU A 221 -1.26 -21.51 3.73
N ASP A 222 -1.01 -20.95 4.92
CA ASP A 222 -2.04 -20.61 5.90
C ASP A 222 -2.55 -19.17 5.68
N ARG A 223 -3.58 -19.04 4.87
CA ARG A 223 -4.19 -17.76 4.54
C ARG A 223 -4.94 -17.12 5.71
N GLU A 224 -5.47 -17.93 6.63
CA GLU A 224 -6.12 -17.43 7.85
C GLU A 224 -5.10 -16.78 8.77
N GLN A 225 -3.93 -17.40 8.96
CA GLN A 225 -2.85 -16.81 9.74
C GLN A 225 -2.38 -15.48 9.12
N THR A 226 -2.18 -15.44 7.80
CA THR A 226 -1.77 -14.20 7.11
C THR A 226 -2.81 -13.09 7.29
N ALA A 227 -4.09 -13.40 7.15
CA ALA A 227 -5.18 -12.45 7.37
C ALA A 227 -5.20 -11.92 8.81
N SER A 228 -5.03 -12.81 9.79
CA SER A 228 -4.96 -12.48 11.22
C SER A 228 -3.78 -11.55 11.54
N LEU A 229 -2.57 -11.86 11.05
CA LEU A 229 -1.37 -11.05 11.24
C LEU A 229 -1.51 -9.63 10.70
N LEU A 230 -2.34 -9.45 9.68
CA LEU A 230 -2.61 -8.16 9.04
C LEU A 230 -3.91 -7.49 9.52
N ASN A 231 -4.59 -8.07 10.52
CA ASN A 231 -5.85 -7.58 11.07
C ASN A 231 -6.97 -7.45 10.02
N PHE A 232 -7.04 -8.38 9.08
CA PHE A 232 -8.20 -8.57 8.21
C PHE A 232 -9.25 -9.44 8.90
N TYR A 233 -10.51 -9.37 8.46
CA TYR A 233 -11.60 -10.22 8.96
C TYR A 233 -11.45 -11.70 8.59
N GLY A 234 -10.66 -11.96 7.53
CA GLY A 234 -10.36 -13.29 7.02
C GLY A 234 -9.78 -13.20 5.62
N PRO A 235 -9.44 -14.33 4.98
CA PRO A 235 -9.03 -14.36 3.58
C PRO A 235 -10.21 -14.16 2.64
N THR A 236 -9.95 -13.66 1.43
CA THR A 236 -10.94 -13.69 0.35
C THR A 236 -11.24 -15.14 -0.05
N LEU A 237 -12.53 -15.49 -0.16
CA LEU A 237 -12.95 -16.88 -0.38
C LEU A 237 -12.73 -17.35 -1.82
N ASN A 238 -13.05 -16.51 -2.79
CA ASN A 238 -12.88 -16.83 -4.22
C ASN A 238 -12.49 -15.55 -4.94
N LEU A 239 -11.22 -15.46 -5.29
CA LEU A 239 -10.68 -14.29 -5.96
C LEU A 239 -9.82 -14.71 -7.14
N SER A 240 -10.29 -14.40 -8.35
CA SER A 240 -9.47 -14.40 -9.56
C SER A 240 -9.05 -12.97 -9.84
N LEU A 241 -7.80 -12.62 -9.56
CA LEU A 241 -7.30 -11.25 -9.73
C LEU A 241 -7.12 -10.85 -11.20
N ILE A 242 -7.09 -11.81 -12.11
CA ILE A 242 -6.97 -11.55 -13.55
C ILE A 242 -8.32 -11.14 -14.17
N HIS A 243 -9.44 -11.52 -13.55
CA HIS A 243 -10.78 -11.33 -14.11
C HIS A 243 -11.60 -10.26 -13.39
N ILE A 244 -10.98 -9.48 -12.56
CA ILE A 244 -11.58 -8.30 -11.92
C ILE A 244 -11.27 -7.04 -12.78
#